data_8837be96c1149b5e9f98228e8f621672
#
_entry.id   8837be96c1149b5e9f98228e8f621672
#
_cell.length_a   1.000
_cell.length_b   1.000
_cell.length_c   1.000
_cell.angle_alpha   90.00
_cell.angle_beta   90.00
_cell.angle_gamma   90.00
#
_symmetry.space_group_name_H-M   'P 1'
#
loop_
_entity.id
_entity.type
_entity.pdbx_description
1 polymer ?
#
loop_
_entity_poly.entity_id
_entity_poly.type
_entity_poly.pdbx_seq_one_letter_code
_entity_poly.pdbx_strand_id
1 'polypeptide(L)'
;MLTPANVLKSALGIGVAGAAVAAASYKETLKFQLHEVTVPLLEPGTLPDDWDSFRLLHVSDLHMLDKQKQKQEWVAALDRLDPDLVVNTGDNLGEKDGVPGVLRALEPLLERPGVFVFGSNDYFAPRPVNPFIYLLGKKRKPSQVQLPWKGMRAAFIERGWHDASNATVEFAIDPAATGSLTSPSKIKLAIAGVDDPHHELDNYSRIAGHPNNDADLAIGLSHSPEPRVLDRFAADGYQLVLSGHTHGGQLCLPGGRAIVTNCGIDRSRARGLSRWTERMWLHVTNGLGSSKYVPFRIFCRPSATLIHIVEKPAE
;
A
#
# COMPACT_ATOMS: atom_id res chain seq x y z
N MET A 1 -38.89 29.07 22.81
CA MET A 1 -38.13 29.85 21.82
C MET A 1 -36.67 29.94 22.26
N LEU A 2 -35.72 29.64 21.38
CA LEU A 2 -34.28 29.79 21.65
C LEU A 2 -33.94 31.27 21.60
N THR A 3 -33.34 31.79 22.67
CA THR A 3 -32.88 33.20 22.71
C THR A 3 -31.65 33.34 21.80
N PRO A 4 -31.39 34.52 21.18
CA PRO A 4 -30.20 34.75 20.36
C PRO A 4 -28.89 34.37 21.06
N ALA A 5 -28.81 34.61 22.39
CA ALA A 5 -27.67 34.24 23.20
C ALA A 5 -27.46 32.71 23.30
N ASN A 6 -28.55 31.92 23.35
CA ASN A 6 -28.47 30.47 23.39
C ASN A 6 -28.11 29.88 22.01
N VAL A 7 -28.59 30.50 20.93
CA VAL A 7 -28.20 30.14 19.55
C VAL A 7 -26.70 30.39 19.34
N LEU A 8 -26.19 31.55 19.79
CA LEU A 8 -24.76 31.89 19.68
C LEU A 8 -23.87 30.94 20.51
N LYS A 9 -24.27 30.62 21.75
CA LYS A 9 -23.56 29.65 22.59
C LYS A 9 -23.53 28.25 21.97
N SER A 10 -24.66 27.82 21.42
CA SER A 10 -24.73 26.52 20.72
C SER A 10 -23.85 26.49 19.46
N ALA A 11 -23.87 27.55 18.65
CA ALA A 11 -23.03 27.69 17.48
C ALA A 11 -21.53 27.69 17.83
N LEU A 12 -21.13 28.39 18.88
CA LEU A 12 -19.78 28.44 19.41
C LEU A 12 -19.35 27.03 19.92
N GLY A 13 -20.23 26.35 20.66
CA GLY A 13 -19.96 24.99 21.18
C GLY A 13 -19.76 23.99 20.03
N ILE A 14 -20.59 24.05 18.99
CA ILE A 14 -20.43 23.20 17.78
C ILE A 14 -19.12 23.51 17.05
N GLY A 15 -18.76 24.78 16.92
CA GLY A 15 -17.52 25.21 16.30
C GLY A 15 -16.26 24.68 17.04
N VAL A 16 -16.25 24.79 18.38
CA VAL A 16 -15.15 24.27 19.23
C VAL A 16 -15.07 22.75 19.15
N ALA A 17 -16.19 22.05 19.22
CA ALA A 17 -16.21 20.58 19.08
C ALA A 17 -15.70 20.15 17.70
N GLY A 18 -16.13 20.81 16.62
CA GLY A 18 -15.66 20.56 15.27
C GLY A 18 -14.15 20.76 15.11
N ALA A 19 -13.60 21.85 15.67
CA ALA A 19 -12.16 22.11 15.65
C ALA A 19 -11.37 21.06 16.45
N ALA A 20 -11.88 20.60 17.59
CA ALA A 20 -11.25 19.55 18.39
C ALA A 20 -11.22 18.21 17.64
N VAL A 21 -12.32 17.83 16.98
CA VAL A 21 -12.37 16.62 16.14
C VAL A 21 -11.40 16.72 14.96
N ALA A 22 -11.34 17.85 14.29
CA ALA A 22 -10.40 18.07 13.18
C ALA A 22 -8.94 17.96 13.66
N ALA A 23 -8.59 18.58 14.79
CA ALA A 23 -7.26 18.50 15.38
C ALA A 23 -6.90 17.05 15.80
N ALA A 24 -7.83 16.34 16.41
CA ALA A 24 -7.65 14.93 16.77
C ALA A 24 -7.44 14.06 15.53
N SER A 25 -8.27 14.24 14.50
CA SER A 25 -8.17 13.51 13.22
C SER A 25 -6.86 13.78 12.49
N TYR A 26 -6.37 15.02 12.54
CA TYR A 26 -5.06 15.37 12.00
C TYR A 26 -3.93 14.68 12.78
N LYS A 27 -3.98 14.68 14.11
CA LYS A 27 -3.00 13.98 14.96
C LYS A 27 -2.96 12.48 14.68
N GLU A 28 -4.09 11.84 14.33
CA GLU A 28 -4.11 10.42 13.95
C GLU A 28 -3.30 10.15 12.68
N THR A 29 -3.14 11.11 11.76
CA THR A 29 -2.31 10.95 10.56
C THR A 29 -0.81 10.87 10.84
N LEU A 30 -0.38 11.23 12.04
CA LEU A 30 1.02 11.21 12.48
C LEU A 30 1.34 10.00 13.37
N LYS A 31 0.36 9.14 13.65
CA LYS A 31 0.53 7.95 14.50
C LYS A 31 0.72 6.71 13.62
N PHE A 32 1.90 6.61 13.02
CA PHE A 32 2.25 5.47 12.18
C PHE A 32 2.26 4.17 12.97
N GLN A 33 1.83 3.07 12.34
CA GLN A 33 1.78 1.73 12.92
C GLN A 33 2.44 0.72 12.00
N LEU A 34 3.07 -0.27 12.57
CA LEU A 34 3.42 -1.52 11.90
C LEU A 34 2.32 -2.55 12.20
N HIS A 35 1.82 -3.17 11.16
CA HIS A 35 1.00 -4.38 11.29
C HIS A 35 1.85 -5.59 10.91
N GLU A 36 1.62 -6.71 11.56
CA GLU A 36 2.23 -7.98 11.22
C GLU A 36 1.12 -9.00 10.94
N VAL A 37 1.28 -9.75 9.86
CA VAL A 37 0.32 -10.80 9.47
C VAL A 37 1.09 -12.00 8.96
N THR A 38 0.54 -13.21 9.14
CA THR A 38 1.14 -14.46 8.68
C THR A 38 0.28 -15.10 7.61
N VAL A 39 0.90 -15.59 6.53
CA VAL A 39 0.21 -16.21 5.40
C VAL A 39 0.93 -17.51 5.02
N PRO A 40 0.27 -18.69 5.09
CA PRO A 40 0.86 -19.95 4.67
C PRO A 40 0.72 -20.12 3.15
N LEU A 41 1.81 -19.88 2.41
CA LEU A 41 1.84 -19.93 0.94
C LEU A 41 2.91 -20.87 0.39
N LEU A 42 4.04 -21.00 1.07
CA LEU A 42 5.17 -21.80 0.59
C LEU A 42 4.92 -23.28 0.79
N GLU A 43 5.44 -24.12 -0.09
CA GLU A 43 5.42 -25.55 0.09
C GLU A 43 6.41 -25.97 1.19
N PRO A 44 6.16 -27.06 1.92
CA PRO A 44 7.08 -27.56 2.94
C PRO A 44 8.49 -27.80 2.38
N GLY A 45 9.51 -27.33 3.08
CA GLY A 45 10.91 -27.44 2.69
C GLY A 45 11.39 -26.34 1.72
N THR A 46 10.59 -25.30 1.48
CA THR A 46 11.00 -24.14 0.68
C THR A 46 11.86 -23.15 1.47
N LEU A 47 11.53 -22.95 2.75
CA LEU A 47 12.30 -22.06 3.62
C LEU A 47 13.61 -22.71 4.09
N PRO A 48 14.68 -21.91 4.27
CA PRO A 48 15.85 -22.37 5.01
C PRO A 48 15.51 -22.86 6.41
N ASP A 49 16.21 -23.86 6.95
CA ASP A 49 15.97 -24.42 8.30
C ASP A 49 16.13 -23.36 9.42
N ASP A 50 16.88 -22.29 9.17
CA ASP A 50 17.12 -21.18 10.10
C ASP A 50 16.18 -19.99 9.90
N TRP A 51 15.16 -20.12 8.99
CA TRP A 51 14.16 -19.10 8.75
C TRP A 51 12.78 -19.51 9.27
N ASP A 52 12.17 -18.68 10.12
CA ASP A 52 10.78 -18.85 10.55
C ASP A 52 9.78 -18.43 9.49
N SER A 53 10.16 -17.49 8.60
CA SER A 53 9.32 -16.95 7.54
C SER A 53 10.13 -16.19 6.48
N PHE A 54 9.59 -16.10 5.28
CA PHE A 54 9.99 -15.09 4.29
C PHE A 54 9.28 -13.77 4.62
N ARG A 55 10.06 -12.72 4.91
CA ARG A 55 9.57 -11.42 5.40
C ARG A 55 9.35 -10.44 4.24
N LEU A 56 8.10 -10.20 3.88
CA LEU A 56 7.70 -9.23 2.88
C LEU A 56 7.20 -7.95 3.54
N LEU A 57 7.91 -6.84 3.34
CA LEU A 57 7.46 -5.52 3.79
C LEU A 57 6.60 -4.84 2.73
N HIS A 58 5.33 -4.59 3.03
CA HIS A 58 4.41 -3.88 2.15
C HIS A 58 4.25 -2.43 2.59
N VAL A 59 4.67 -1.50 1.73
CA VAL A 59 4.51 -0.06 1.87
C VAL A 59 3.70 0.50 0.70
N SER A 60 2.89 1.53 0.95
CA SER A 60 2.03 2.16 -0.06
C SER A 60 1.55 3.54 0.39
N ASP A 61 1.03 4.31 -0.56
CA ASP A 61 0.31 5.55 -0.29
C ASP A 61 1.10 6.51 0.63
N LEU A 62 2.37 6.73 0.32
CA LEU A 62 3.22 7.65 1.09
C LEU A 62 2.69 9.07 1.03
N HIS A 63 2.11 9.51 -0.11
CA HIS A 63 1.71 10.89 -0.35
C HIS A 63 2.72 11.88 0.23
N MET A 64 3.99 11.66 -0.13
CA MET A 64 5.12 12.35 0.49
C MET A 64 5.18 13.81 0.08
N LEU A 65 5.36 14.66 1.08
CA LEU A 65 5.80 16.05 0.91
C LEU A 65 7.22 16.16 1.47
N ASP A 66 8.07 16.95 0.84
CA ASP A 66 9.49 17.06 1.22
C ASP A 66 9.71 17.43 2.71
N LYS A 67 8.80 18.20 3.28
CA LYS A 67 8.85 18.66 4.68
C LYS A 67 8.45 17.64 5.75
N GLN A 68 7.92 16.46 5.38
CA GLN A 68 7.38 15.47 6.33
C GLN A 68 8.48 14.60 6.96
N LYS A 69 9.42 15.20 7.70
CA LYS A 69 10.59 14.53 8.28
C LYS A 69 10.24 13.34 9.16
N GLN A 70 9.26 13.50 10.08
CA GLN A 70 8.82 12.40 10.95
C GLN A 70 8.37 11.16 10.17
N LYS A 71 7.64 11.34 9.06
CA LYS A 71 7.24 10.23 8.20
C LYS A 71 8.44 9.60 7.50
N GLN A 72 9.37 10.44 6.99
CA GLN A 72 10.59 9.95 6.34
C GLN A 72 11.41 9.08 7.28
N GLU A 73 11.64 9.55 8.50
CA GLU A 73 12.40 8.83 9.54
C GLU A 73 11.70 7.53 9.95
N TRP A 74 10.38 7.56 10.09
CA TRP A 74 9.61 6.37 10.46
C TRP A 74 9.65 5.30 9.37
N VAL A 75 9.51 5.69 8.09
CA VAL A 75 9.59 4.77 6.95
C VAL A 75 11.01 4.19 6.82
N ALA A 76 12.04 5.03 6.92
CA ALA A 76 13.43 4.57 6.89
C ALA A 76 13.74 3.56 8.01
N ALA A 77 13.13 3.74 9.20
CA ALA A 77 13.32 2.83 10.32
C ALA A 77 12.71 1.44 10.11
N LEU A 78 11.85 1.25 9.11
CA LEU A 78 11.30 -0.07 8.77
C LEU A 78 12.37 -1.05 8.25
N ASP A 79 13.52 -0.57 7.79
CA ASP A 79 14.65 -1.43 7.41
C ASP A 79 15.15 -2.32 8.58
N ARG A 80 14.96 -1.87 9.84
CA ARG A 80 15.29 -2.65 11.03
C ARG A 80 14.49 -3.95 11.19
N LEU A 81 13.40 -4.08 10.44
CA LEU A 81 12.62 -5.33 10.36
C LEU A 81 13.32 -6.38 9.53
N ASP A 82 14.42 -6.00 8.87
CA ASP A 82 15.25 -6.85 8.02
C ASP A 82 14.40 -7.63 6.98
N PRO A 83 13.61 -6.92 6.14
CA PRO A 83 12.74 -7.57 5.16
C PRO A 83 13.56 -8.22 4.04
N ASP A 84 13.12 -9.39 3.61
CA ASP A 84 13.72 -10.13 2.48
C ASP A 84 13.25 -9.57 1.14
N LEU A 85 12.05 -8.95 1.12
CA LEU A 85 11.49 -8.26 -0.04
C LEU A 85 10.70 -7.03 0.39
N VAL A 86 10.89 -5.92 -0.32
CA VAL A 86 10.07 -4.72 -0.17
C VAL A 86 9.13 -4.59 -1.35
N VAL A 87 7.83 -4.44 -1.08
CA VAL A 87 6.80 -4.18 -2.09
C VAL A 87 6.21 -2.80 -1.87
N ASN A 88 6.27 -1.97 -2.92
CA ASN A 88 5.64 -0.65 -2.93
C ASN A 88 4.49 -0.62 -3.94
N THR A 89 3.27 -0.41 -3.46
CA THR A 89 2.08 -0.41 -4.32
C THR A 89 1.60 0.99 -4.72
N GLY A 90 2.50 1.99 -4.72
CA GLY A 90 2.27 3.30 -5.36
C GLY A 90 1.67 4.38 -4.47
N ASP A 91 1.24 5.47 -5.10
CA ASP A 91 0.80 6.72 -4.48
C ASP A 91 1.88 7.32 -3.56
N ASN A 92 3.12 7.34 -4.05
CA ASN A 92 4.27 7.84 -3.31
C ASN A 92 4.30 9.37 -3.18
N LEU A 93 3.84 10.09 -4.23
CA LEU A 93 3.98 11.53 -4.33
C LEU A 93 2.75 12.29 -3.80
N GLY A 94 2.96 13.26 -2.94
CA GLY A 94 1.92 14.21 -2.49
C GLY A 94 1.92 15.51 -3.29
N GLU A 95 3.06 15.92 -3.82
CA GLU A 95 3.29 17.14 -4.61
C GLU A 95 4.50 16.99 -5.54
N LYS A 96 4.74 18.06 -6.35
CA LYS A 96 5.87 18.11 -7.30
C LYS A 96 7.25 18.02 -6.63
N ASP A 97 7.37 18.47 -5.40
CA ASP A 97 8.60 18.46 -4.61
C ASP A 97 8.74 17.19 -3.73
N GLY A 98 7.86 16.20 -3.92
CA GLY A 98 7.82 15.00 -3.08
C GLY A 98 8.97 14.03 -3.32
N VAL A 99 9.57 13.97 -4.50
CA VAL A 99 10.58 12.96 -4.87
C VAL A 99 11.76 12.91 -3.90
N PRO A 100 12.42 14.02 -3.53
CA PRO A 100 13.51 13.94 -2.56
C PRO A 100 13.07 13.37 -1.19
N GLY A 101 11.84 13.68 -0.78
CA GLY A 101 11.28 13.15 0.45
C GLY A 101 11.01 11.65 0.38
N VAL A 102 10.51 11.14 -0.75
CA VAL A 102 10.32 9.71 -1.01
C VAL A 102 11.66 8.98 -0.97
N LEU A 103 12.67 9.49 -1.69
CA LEU A 103 13.98 8.85 -1.75
C LEU A 103 14.64 8.80 -0.37
N ARG A 104 14.58 9.89 0.42
CA ARG A 104 15.10 9.83 1.80
C ARG A 104 14.34 8.85 2.70
N ALA A 105 13.03 8.74 2.52
CA ALA A 105 12.22 7.81 3.32
C ALA A 105 12.52 6.35 2.99
N LEU A 106 12.76 6.05 1.73
CA LEU A 106 12.98 4.68 1.26
C LEU A 106 14.46 4.32 1.18
N GLU A 107 15.40 5.25 1.40
CA GLU A 107 16.84 5.04 1.16
C GLU A 107 17.39 3.72 1.73
N PRO A 108 17.19 3.35 3.01
CA PRO A 108 17.67 2.07 3.51
C PRO A 108 16.94 0.87 2.88
N LEU A 109 15.65 1.04 2.60
CA LEU A 109 14.83 -0.02 1.99
C LEU A 109 15.19 -0.25 0.52
N LEU A 110 15.68 0.78 -0.19
CA LEU A 110 16.14 0.66 -1.58
C LEU A 110 17.41 -0.18 -1.74
N GLU A 111 18.11 -0.48 -0.65
CA GLU A 111 19.24 -1.43 -0.64
C GLU A 111 18.76 -2.90 -0.55
N ARG A 112 17.47 -3.13 -0.27
CA ARG A 112 16.85 -4.44 -0.22
C ARG A 112 16.26 -4.83 -1.59
N PRO A 113 16.11 -6.13 -1.89
CA PRO A 113 15.31 -6.54 -3.04
C PRO A 113 13.93 -5.88 -3.01
N GLY A 114 13.50 -5.32 -4.14
CA GLY A 114 12.25 -4.58 -4.15
C GLY A 114 11.53 -4.59 -5.49
N VAL A 115 10.22 -4.43 -5.42
CA VAL A 115 9.35 -4.33 -6.58
C VAL A 115 8.26 -3.29 -6.33
N PHE A 116 7.86 -2.59 -7.38
CA PHE A 116 6.85 -1.55 -7.25
C PHE A 116 5.88 -1.51 -8.43
N VAL A 117 4.71 -0.94 -8.16
CA VAL A 117 3.76 -0.42 -9.16
C VAL A 117 3.40 1.01 -8.79
N PHE A 118 2.89 1.77 -9.77
CA PHE A 118 2.46 3.14 -9.53
C PHE A 118 0.96 3.23 -9.24
N GLY A 119 0.59 4.30 -8.51
CA GLY A 119 -0.78 4.73 -8.32
C GLY A 119 -1.04 6.10 -8.94
N SER A 120 -2.28 6.57 -8.83
CA SER A 120 -2.76 7.83 -9.40
C SER A 120 -1.92 9.05 -9.03
N ASN A 121 -1.50 9.11 -7.74
CA ASN A 121 -0.74 10.23 -7.20
C ASN A 121 0.78 10.08 -7.37
N ASP A 122 1.22 9.13 -8.18
CA ASP A 122 2.56 9.17 -8.74
C ASP A 122 2.56 9.98 -10.05
N TYR A 123 1.49 9.86 -10.84
CA TYR A 123 1.35 10.55 -12.13
C TYR A 123 0.77 11.95 -12.01
N PHE A 124 -0.27 12.13 -11.18
CA PHE A 124 -1.10 13.33 -11.16
C PHE A 124 -1.17 13.97 -9.78
N ALA A 125 -0.96 15.28 -9.73
CA ALA A 125 -1.08 16.03 -8.49
C ALA A 125 -2.52 15.98 -7.94
N PRO A 126 -2.70 15.85 -6.62
CA PRO A 126 -4.02 15.89 -6.01
C PRO A 126 -4.68 17.26 -6.25
N ARG A 127 -6.02 17.27 -6.33
CA ARG A 127 -6.82 18.50 -6.48
C ARG A 127 -7.47 18.91 -5.16
N PRO A 128 -7.73 20.21 -4.95
CA PRO A 128 -8.61 20.65 -3.89
C PRO A 128 -9.97 19.95 -3.98
N VAL A 129 -10.41 19.41 -2.87
CA VAL A 129 -11.64 18.62 -2.79
C VAL A 129 -12.43 19.11 -1.61
N ASN A 130 -13.74 19.29 -1.82
CA ASN A 130 -14.65 19.40 -0.71
C ASN A 130 -14.69 18.05 0.04
N PRO A 131 -14.29 17.98 1.33
CA PRO A 131 -14.22 16.72 2.08
C PRO A 131 -15.54 15.94 2.11
N PHE A 132 -16.69 16.64 2.07
CA PHE A 132 -17.99 15.99 2.05
C PHE A 132 -18.27 15.24 0.74
N ILE A 133 -17.69 15.68 -0.39
CA ILE A 133 -17.83 14.97 -1.67
C ILE A 133 -16.99 13.70 -1.69
N TYR A 134 -15.88 13.66 -0.93
CA TYR A 134 -15.09 12.45 -0.75
C TYR A 134 -15.94 11.28 -0.23
N LEU A 135 -16.85 11.55 0.70
CA LEU A 135 -17.74 10.54 1.28
C LEU A 135 -18.79 9.98 0.27
N LEU A 136 -18.93 10.60 -0.89
CA LEU A 136 -19.87 10.13 -1.93
C LEU A 136 -19.25 9.09 -2.88
N GLY A 137 -17.97 8.78 -2.76
CA GLY A 137 -17.29 7.72 -3.54
C GLY A 137 -17.29 7.91 -5.06
N LYS A 138 -17.47 9.14 -5.55
CA LYS A 138 -17.58 9.40 -7.01
C LYS A 138 -16.19 9.43 -7.65
N LYS A 139 -15.99 8.60 -8.69
CA LYS A 139 -14.80 8.68 -9.55
C LYS A 139 -14.65 10.08 -10.16
N ARG A 140 -13.43 10.56 -10.28
CA ARG A 140 -13.10 11.88 -10.80
C ARG A 140 -12.09 11.78 -11.91
N LYS A 141 -12.13 12.75 -12.82
CA LYS A 141 -11.10 12.89 -13.83
C LYS A 141 -9.75 13.24 -13.17
N PRO A 142 -8.63 12.70 -13.65
CA PRO A 142 -7.30 13.01 -13.13
C PRO A 142 -7.00 14.52 -13.23
N SER A 143 -6.04 14.98 -12.45
CA SER A 143 -5.48 16.32 -12.57
C SER A 143 -4.75 16.43 -13.91
N GLN A 144 -4.72 17.63 -14.49
CA GLN A 144 -3.86 17.92 -15.64
C GLN A 144 -2.40 18.18 -15.21
N VAL A 145 -2.16 18.36 -13.92
CA VAL A 145 -0.83 18.64 -13.39
C VAL A 145 -0.10 17.33 -13.15
N GLN A 146 0.89 17.05 -13.98
CA GLN A 146 1.75 15.87 -13.81
C GLN A 146 2.77 16.07 -12.71
N LEU A 147 3.10 14.98 -12.05
CA LEU A 147 4.15 14.85 -11.03
C LEU A 147 5.45 14.29 -11.66
N PRO A 148 6.62 14.49 -11.05
CA PRO A 148 7.91 14.07 -11.60
C PRO A 148 8.20 12.57 -11.40
N TRP A 149 7.22 11.69 -11.67
CA TRP A 149 7.29 10.24 -11.47
C TRP A 149 8.44 9.57 -12.24
N LYS A 150 8.80 10.09 -13.42
CA LYS A 150 9.88 9.50 -14.24
C LYS A 150 11.23 9.52 -13.53
N GLY A 151 11.53 10.61 -12.83
CA GLY A 151 12.75 10.72 -12.03
C GLY A 151 12.74 9.78 -10.83
N MET A 152 11.59 9.63 -10.17
CA MET A 152 11.43 8.69 -9.06
C MET A 152 11.56 7.24 -9.55
N ARG A 153 10.92 6.89 -10.66
CA ARG A 153 11.05 5.58 -11.32
C ARG A 153 12.49 5.23 -11.63
N ALA A 154 13.20 6.17 -12.25
CA ALA A 154 14.61 5.99 -12.60
C ALA A 154 15.48 5.72 -11.35
N ALA A 155 15.26 6.47 -10.27
CA ALA A 155 15.97 6.30 -9.02
C ALA A 155 15.69 4.93 -8.34
N PHE A 156 14.46 4.42 -8.39
CA PHE A 156 14.13 3.09 -7.89
C PHE A 156 14.82 1.98 -8.69
N ILE A 157 14.78 2.09 -10.03
CA ILE A 157 15.43 1.11 -10.92
C ILE A 157 16.96 1.14 -10.75
N GLU A 158 17.56 2.32 -10.62
CA GLU A 158 19.00 2.47 -10.39
C GLU A 158 19.48 1.78 -9.11
N ARG A 159 18.60 1.72 -8.09
CA ARG A 159 18.84 1.00 -6.83
C ARG A 159 18.47 -0.49 -6.90
N GLY A 160 18.09 -1.01 -8.07
CA GLY A 160 17.81 -2.43 -8.28
C GLY A 160 16.34 -2.84 -8.05
N TRP A 161 15.43 -1.89 -7.77
CA TRP A 161 14.02 -2.24 -7.68
C TRP A 161 13.39 -2.45 -9.06
N HIS A 162 12.49 -3.41 -9.15
CA HIS A 162 11.80 -3.78 -10.38
C HIS A 162 10.47 -3.05 -10.52
N ASP A 163 10.24 -2.48 -11.72
CA ASP A 163 8.95 -1.89 -12.08
C ASP A 163 8.03 -2.95 -12.68
N ALA A 164 6.98 -3.28 -11.94
CA ALA A 164 5.94 -4.22 -12.37
C ALA A 164 4.70 -3.54 -12.97
N SER A 165 4.72 -2.24 -13.28
CA SER A 165 3.58 -1.53 -13.87
C SER A 165 3.25 -2.06 -15.27
N ASN A 166 2.18 -2.86 -15.41
CA ASN A 166 1.82 -3.63 -16.60
C ASN A 166 2.95 -4.55 -17.08
N ALA A 167 3.66 -5.19 -16.15
CA ALA A 167 4.79 -6.04 -16.42
C ALA A 167 4.86 -7.24 -15.48
N THR A 168 5.52 -8.30 -15.93
CA THR A 168 5.93 -9.43 -15.11
C THR A 168 7.41 -9.33 -14.77
N VAL A 169 7.78 -9.75 -13.58
CA VAL A 169 9.15 -9.75 -13.06
C VAL A 169 9.40 -11.10 -12.41
N GLU A 170 10.48 -11.75 -12.79
CA GLU A 170 10.91 -13.01 -12.20
C GLU A 170 12.33 -12.84 -11.67
N PHE A 171 12.54 -13.18 -10.42
CA PHE A 171 13.85 -13.17 -9.78
C PHE A 171 13.86 -14.11 -8.57
N ALA A 172 15.03 -14.37 -8.02
CA ALA A 172 15.17 -15.20 -6.84
C ALA A 172 15.88 -14.46 -5.72
N ILE A 173 15.39 -14.63 -4.51
CA ILE A 173 16.06 -14.18 -3.29
C ILE A 173 17.01 -15.29 -2.85
N ASP A 174 18.25 -14.90 -2.60
CA ASP A 174 19.28 -15.80 -2.07
C ASP A 174 19.35 -15.64 -0.54
N PRO A 175 18.85 -16.62 0.23
CA PRO A 175 18.90 -16.54 1.68
C PRO A 175 20.34 -16.44 2.23
N ALA A 176 21.32 -16.99 1.53
CA ALA A 176 22.72 -16.87 1.94
C ALA A 176 23.23 -15.42 1.87
N ALA A 177 22.70 -14.60 0.97
CA ALA A 177 23.03 -13.17 0.90
C ALA A 177 22.46 -12.37 2.08
N THR A 178 21.44 -12.90 2.77
CA THR A 178 20.81 -12.30 3.96
C THR A 178 21.22 -12.99 5.26
N GLY A 179 22.23 -13.87 5.22
CA GLY A 179 22.87 -14.45 6.39
C GLY A 179 22.44 -15.86 6.77
N SER A 180 21.57 -16.52 5.99
CA SER A 180 21.28 -17.95 6.20
C SER A 180 22.50 -18.82 5.96
N LEU A 181 22.76 -19.74 6.87
CA LEU A 181 23.87 -20.69 6.83
C LEU A 181 23.45 -22.07 6.30
N THR A 182 22.16 -22.32 6.16
CA THR A 182 21.58 -23.65 5.95
C THR A 182 20.89 -23.84 4.61
N SER A 183 20.69 -22.76 3.84
CA SER A 183 19.89 -22.82 2.62
C SER A 183 20.70 -23.32 1.41
N PRO A 184 20.27 -24.42 0.77
CA PRO A 184 20.81 -24.84 -0.51
C PRO A 184 20.10 -24.16 -1.70
N SER A 185 18.97 -23.53 -1.52
CA SER A 185 18.08 -23.07 -2.61
C SER A 185 17.68 -21.62 -2.47
N LYS A 186 17.61 -20.93 -3.62
CA LYS A 186 17.04 -19.59 -3.72
C LYS A 186 15.53 -19.67 -3.75
N ILE A 187 14.85 -18.73 -3.10
CA ILE A 187 13.39 -18.58 -3.16
C ILE A 187 13.03 -17.85 -4.47
N LYS A 188 12.35 -18.54 -5.36
CA LYS A 188 11.97 -18.03 -6.68
C LYS A 188 10.64 -17.30 -6.62
N LEU A 189 10.61 -16.08 -7.13
CA LEU A 189 9.45 -15.21 -7.14
C LEU A 189 8.97 -14.97 -8.57
N ALA A 190 7.66 -15.15 -8.80
CA ALA A 190 6.96 -14.68 -9.99
C ALA A 190 6.02 -13.54 -9.59
N ILE A 191 6.33 -12.33 -10.01
CA ILE A 191 5.55 -11.15 -9.64
C ILE A 191 4.98 -10.53 -10.90
N ALA A 192 3.68 -10.25 -10.92
CA ALA A 192 3.07 -9.47 -11.97
C ALA A 192 2.32 -8.28 -11.39
N GLY A 193 2.41 -7.14 -12.05
CA GLY A 193 1.73 -5.95 -11.62
C GLY A 193 0.96 -5.27 -12.74
N VAL A 194 -0.13 -4.62 -12.38
CA VAL A 194 -0.82 -3.69 -13.25
C VAL A 194 -0.49 -2.25 -12.86
N ASP A 195 -0.55 -1.36 -13.85
CA ASP A 195 -0.53 0.08 -13.62
C ASP A 195 -1.86 0.52 -12.98
N ASP A 196 -2.04 1.79 -12.65
CA ASP A 196 -3.17 2.30 -11.86
C ASP A 196 -4.56 1.96 -12.43
N PRO A 197 -5.32 1.04 -11.79
CA PRO A 197 -6.67 0.72 -12.24
C PRO A 197 -7.70 1.84 -11.96
N HIS A 198 -7.37 2.77 -11.05
CA HIS A 198 -8.28 3.86 -10.69
C HIS A 198 -8.49 4.84 -11.85
N HIS A 199 -7.44 5.08 -12.63
CA HIS A 199 -7.48 5.90 -13.84
C HIS A 199 -7.43 5.09 -15.13
N GLU A 200 -7.72 3.77 -15.06
CA GLU A 200 -7.77 2.89 -16.23
C GLU A 200 -6.46 2.84 -17.02
N LEU A 201 -5.32 2.97 -16.32
CA LEU A 201 -3.98 2.82 -16.90
C LEU A 201 -3.53 1.36 -16.92
N ASP A 202 -4.26 0.49 -16.21
CA ASP A 202 -3.99 -0.93 -16.15
C ASP A 202 -4.22 -1.62 -17.49
N ASN A 203 -3.26 -2.44 -17.90
CA ASN A 203 -3.36 -3.26 -19.08
C ASN A 203 -3.04 -4.71 -18.73
N TYR A 204 -4.03 -5.41 -18.19
CA TYR A 204 -3.87 -6.79 -17.75
C TYR A 204 -3.46 -7.74 -18.88
N SER A 205 -3.80 -7.45 -20.15
CA SER A 205 -3.44 -8.30 -21.27
C SER A 205 -1.93 -8.47 -21.49
N ARG A 206 -1.12 -7.54 -20.93
CA ARG A 206 0.34 -7.62 -21.00
C ARG A 206 0.94 -8.61 -20.02
N ILE A 207 0.20 -8.97 -18.99
CA ILE A 207 0.65 -9.84 -17.90
C ILE A 207 -0.23 -11.09 -17.76
N ALA A 208 -1.26 -11.22 -18.61
CA ALA A 208 -2.20 -12.34 -18.56
C ALA A 208 -1.49 -13.69 -18.76
N GLY A 209 -1.88 -14.67 -17.97
CA GLY A 209 -1.36 -16.03 -17.99
C GLY A 209 -0.95 -16.51 -16.60
N HIS A 210 -0.76 -17.81 -16.49
CA HIS A 210 -0.29 -18.40 -15.24
C HIS A 210 1.13 -17.94 -14.93
N PRO A 211 1.44 -17.68 -13.64
CA PRO A 211 2.82 -17.46 -13.23
C PRO A 211 3.68 -18.67 -13.54
N ASN A 212 5.00 -18.45 -13.62
CA ASN A 212 5.95 -19.53 -13.86
C ASN A 212 5.75 -20.65 -12.82
N ASN A 213 5.57 -21.88 -13.30
CA ASN A 213 5.34 -23.05 -12.45
C ASN A 213 6.54 -23.40 -11.56
N ASP A 214 7.74 -22.93 -11.91
CA ASP A 214 8.95 -23.12 -11.11
C ASP A 214 9.11 -22.07 -9.99
N ALA A 215 8.20 -21.11 -9.90
CA ALA A 215 8.20 -20.12 -8.83
C ALA A 215 7.64 -20.71 -7.53
N ASP A 216 8.34 -20.44 -6.43
CA ASP A 216 7.91 -20.82 -5.09
C ASP A 216 6.77 -19.93 -4.59
N LEU A 217 6.74 -18.68 -5.06
CA LEU A 217 5.75 -17.69 -4.67
C LEU A 217 5.31 -16.83 -5.85
N ALA A 218 4.00 -16.78 -6.08
CA ALA A 218 3.36 -15.98 -7.13
C ALA A 218 2.56 -14.80 -6.52
N ILE A 219 3.00 -13.55 -6.79
CA ILE A 219 2.44 -12.33 -6.21
C ILE A 219 1.89 -11.42 -7.30
N GLY A 220 0.63 -10.97 -7.15
CA GLY A 220 0.03 -9.92 -7.95
C GLY A 220 0.15 -8.55 -7.28
N LEU A 221 0.42 -7.50 -8.05
CA LEU A 221 0.47 -6.12 -7.56
C LEU A 221 -0.55 -5.25 -8.27
N SER A 222 -1.33 -4.51 -7.51
CA SER A 222 -2.29 -3.54 -8.03
C SER A 222 -2.46 -2.41 -7.04
N HIS A 223 -2.21 -1.16 -7.45
CA HIS A 223 -2.42 -0.03 -6.54
C HIS A 223 -3.85 -0.04 -5.99
N SER A 224 -4.84 0.02 -6.88
CA SER A 224 -6.26 -0.05 -6.48
C SER A 224 -6.79 -1.48 -6.52
N PRO A 225 -7.42 -2.00 -5.44
CA PRO A 225 -7.97 -3.34 -5.40
C PRO A 225 -9.32 -3.43 -6.13
N GLU A 226 -9.32 -3.19 -7.45
CA GLU A 226 -10.52 -3.30 -8.26
C GLU A 226 -10.87 -4.78 -8.50
N PRO A 227 -12.11 -5.24 -8.19
CA PRO A 227 -12.51 -6.64 -8.34
C PRO A 227 -12.20 -7.23 -9.70
N ARG A 228 -12.40 -6.47 -10.78
CA ARG A 228 -12.10 -6.91 -12.16
C ARG A 228 -10.64 -7.28 -12.40
N VAL A 229 -9.71 -6.69 -11.62
CA VAL A 229 -8.27 -7.00 -11.68
C VAL A 229 -7.97 -8.18 -10.78
N LEU A 230 -8.52 -8.16 -9.56
CA LEU A 230 -8.33 -9.24 -8.58
C LEU A 230 -8.83 -10.60 -9.10
N ASP A 231 -9.99 -10.60 -9.78
CA ASP A 231 -10.57 -11.83 -10.36
C ASP A 231 -9.67 -12.42 -11.45
N ARG A 232 -8.97 -11.57 -12.23
CA ARG A 232 -8.00 -12.04 -13.23
C ARG A 232 -6.76 -12.63 -12.59
N PHE A 233 -6.19 -11.99 -11.57
CA PHE A 233 -5.07 -12.58 -10.82
C PHE A 233 -5.45 -13.92 -10.20
N ALA A 234 -6.67 -14.02 -9.67
CA ALA A 234 -7.16 -15.29 -9.11
C ALA A 234 -7.32 -16.38 -10.19
N ALA A 235 -7.85 -16.02 -11.35
CA ALA A 235 -8.02 -16.94 -12.49
C ALA A 235 -6.66 -17.41 -13.05
N ASP A 236 -5.65 -16.53 -13.08
CA ASP A 236 -4.30 -16.86 -13.52
C ASP A 236 -3.47 -17.62 -12.48
N GLY A 237 -3.99 -17.80 -11.24
CA GLY A 237 -3.36 -18.65 -10.23
C GLY A 237 -2.37 -17.95 -9.29
N TYR A 238 -2.39 -16.61 -9.21
CA TYR A 238 -1.62 -15.88 -8.21
C TYR A 238 -2.08 -16.20 -6.79
N GLN A 239 -1.14 -16.32 -5.86
CA GLN A 239 -1.42 -16.78 -4.48
C GLN A 239 -1.70 -15.62 -3.52
N LEU A 240 -1.10 -14.45 -3.78
CA LEU A 240 -1.24 -13.25 -2.96
C LEU A 240 -1.32 -12.03 -3.87
N VAL A 241 -2.29 -11.13 -3.61
CA VAL A 241 -2.33 -9.81 -4.24
C VAL A 241 -2.15 -8.74 -3.18
N LEU A 242 -1.29 -7.75 -3.47
CA LEU A 242 -1.00 -6.62 -2.61
C LEU A 242 -1.55 -5.33 -3.21
N SER A 243 -2.27 -4.55 -2.39
CA SER A 243 -2.91 -3.30 -2.83
C SER A 243 -2.87 -2.20 -1.77
N GLY A 244 -2.96 -0.96 -2.22
CA GLY A 244 -3.10 0.26 -1.41
C GLY A 244 -4.43 0.98 -1.68
N HIS A 245 -4.36 2.28 -2.01
CA HIS A 245 -5.42 3.14 -2.52
C HIS A 245 -6.57 3.47 -1.55
N THR A 246 -7.07 2.50 -0.82
CA THR A 246 -8.26 2.66 0.03
C THR A 246 -8.01 3.50 1.27
N HIS A 247 -6.74 3.66 1.65
CA HIS A 247 -6.33 4.24 2.94
C HIS A 247 -7.03 3.56 4.15
N GLY A 248 -7.42 2.29 4.01
CA GLY A 248 -8.22 1.55 4.99
C GLY A 248 -9.61 2.16 5.23
N GLY A 249 -10.08 2.99 4.30
CA GLY A 249 -11.30 3.80 4.41
C GLY A 249 -11.05 5.20 4.94
N GLN A 250 -9.85 5.53 5.42
CA GLN A 250 -9.38 6.84 5.93
C GLN A 250 -10.25 7.45 7.05
N LEU A 251 -11.57 7.59 6.82
CA LEU A 251 -12.58 7.98 7.80
C LEU A 251 -13.46 6.76 8.08
N CYS A 252 -13.31 6.18 9.26
CA CYS A 252 -13.99 4.96 9.66
C CYS A 252 -14.94 5.18 10.83
N LEU A 253 -15.88 4.27 10.98
CA LEU A 253 -16.71 4.14 12.18
C LEU A 253 -15.88 3.57 13.34
N PRO A 254 -16.33 3.71 14.61
CA PRO A 254 -15.74 2.98 15.71
C PRO A 254 -15.60 1.50 15.41
N GLY A 255 -14.47 0.88 15.78
CA GLY A 255 -14.11 -0.47 15.34
C GLY A 255 -13.44 -0.54 13.96
N GLY A 256 -13.25 0.61 13.29
CA GLY A 256 -12.45 0.73 12.08
C GLY A 256 -13.15 0.28 10.79
N ARG A 257 -14.48 0.17 10.79
CA ARG A 257 -15.25 -0.15 9.59
C ARG A 257 -15.20 1.03 8.60
N ALA A 258 -14.72 0.79 7.39
CA ALA A 258 -14.65 1.80 6.34
C ALA A 258 -16.02 2.36 5.96
N ILE A 259 -16.12 3.67 5.74
CA ILE A 259 -17.32 4.33 5.22
C ILE A 259 -17.31 4.29 3.69
N VAL A 260 -16.12 4.48 3.09
CA VAL A 260 -15.91 4.51 1.64
C VAL A 260 -14.54 3.90 1.31
N THR A 261 -14.41 3.31 0.11
CA THR A 261 -13.16 2.69 -0.37
C THR A 261 -12.58 3.41 -1.59
N ASN A 262 -13.36 4.27 -2.24
CA ASN A 262 -13.04 4.95 -3.51
C ASN A 262 -12.74 4.02 -4.70
N CYS A 263 -13.01 2.74 -4.58
CA CYS A 263 -12.89 1.72 -5.62
C CYS A 263 -14.00 0.68 -5.47
N GLY A 264 -14.02 -0.32 -6.34
CA GLY A 264 -15.09 -1.33 -6.39
C GLY A 264 -15.07 -2.38 -5.27
N ILE A 265 -14.07 -2.37 -4.40
CA ILE A 265 -13.93 -3.39 -3.35
C ILE A 265 -14.97 -3.23 -2.24
N ASP A 266 -15.40 -4.34 -1.64
CA ASP A 266 -16.26 -4.32 -0.46
C ASP A 266 -15.56 -3.63 0.72
N ARG A 267 -16.33 -2.83 1.49
CA ARG A 267 -15.81 -2.05 2.62
C ARG A 267 -15.20 -2.90 3.74
N SER A 268 -15.63 -4.15 3.89
CA SER A 268 -15.05 -5.09 4.86
C SER A 268 -13.63 -5.50 4.48
N ARG A 269 -13.25 -5.34 3.21
CA ARG A 269 -11.93 -5.65 2.66
C ARG A 269 -11.07 -4.42 2.40
N ALA A 270 -11.49 -3.25 2.91
CA ALA A 270 -10.77 -2.00 2.71
C ALA A 270 -9.36 -1.99 3.30
N ARG A 271 -9.02 -2.98 4.14
CA ARG A 271 -7.71 -3.12 4.79
C ARG A 271 -7.47 -4.52 5.34
N GLY A 272 -6.19 -4.81 5.57
CA GLY A 272 -5.74 -6.07 6.18
C GLY A 272 -5.76 -7.23 5.22
N LEU A 273 -5.55 -8.39 5.77
CA LEU A 273 -5.47 -9.65 5.06
C LEU A 273 -6.85 -10.31 4.97
N SER A 274 -7.22 -10.78 3.79
CA SER A 274 -8.47 -11.52 3.57
C SER A 274 -8.33 -12.54 2.45
N ARG A 275 -9.11 -13.61 2.45
CA ARG A 275 -9.22 -14.52 1.31
C ARG A 275 -10.06 -13.87 0.21
N TRP A 276 -9.48 -13.71 -0.99
CA TRP A 276 -10.25 -13.30 -2.17
C TRP A 276 -10.96 -14.50 -2.80
N THR A 277 -10.21 -15.59 -3.00
CA THR A 277 -10.74 -16.91 -3.35
C THR A 277 -10.15 -17.96 -2.40
N GLU A 278 -10.51 -19.22 -2.56
CA GLU A 278 -9.93 -20.32 -1.77
C GLU A 278 -8.40 -20.40 -1.93
N ARG A 279 -7.88 -20.01 -3.10
CA ARG A 279 -6.46 -20.12 -3.45
C ARG A 279 -5.70 -18.80 -3.39
N MET A 280 -6.38 -17.65 -3.35
CA MET A 280 -5.74 -16.34 -3.40
C MET A 280 -6.04 -15.51 -2.16
N TRP A 281 -5.01 -15.00 -1.53
CA TRP A 281 -5.09 -13.98 -0.50
C TRP A 281 -5.02 -12.58 -1.10
N LEU A 282 -5.70 -11.64 -0.46
CA LEU A 282 -5.62 -10.22 -0.73
C LEU A 282 -5.17 -9.51 0.54
N HIS A 283 -4.12 -8.71 0.43
CA HIS A 283 -3.73 -7.77 1.47
C HIS A 283 -3.90 -6.34 0.98
N VAL A 284 -4.67 -5.54 1.70
CA VAL A 284 -4.87 -4.12 1.44
C VAL A 284 -4.29 -3.32 2.60
N THR A 285 -3.30 -2.45 2.34
CA THR A 285 -2.70 -1.64 3.39
C THR A 285 -3.50 -0.37 3.67
N ASN A 286 -3.37 0.16 4.90
CA ASN A 286 -3.94 1.48 5.23
C ASN A 286 -3.19 2.63 4.56
N GLY A 287 -2.00 2.37 4.00
CA GLY A 287 -1.13 3.41 3.48
C GLY A 287 -0.57 4.36 4.55
N LEU A 288 0.52 5.02 4.23
CA LEU A 288 1.32 5.84 5.15
C LEU A 288 1.01 7.34 5.07
N GLY A 289 0.25 7.76 4.07
CA GLY A 289 -0.11 9.14 3.85
C GLY A 289 -1.61 9.39 3.73
N SER A 290 -1.93 10.60 3.38
CA SER A 290 -3.27 11.07 3.03
C SER A 290 -3.11 12.20 2.04
N SER A 291 -4.08 12.41 1.16
CA SER A 291 -4.08 13.58 0.31
C SER A 291 -3.93 14.86 1.15
N LYS A 292 -3.11 15.80 0.71
CA LYS A 292 -2.92 17.11 1.39
C LYS A 292 -4.21 17.92 1.55
N TYR A 293 -5.23 17.63 0.75
CA TYR A 293 -6.54 18.30 0.81
C TYR A 293 -7.54 17.61 1.73
N VAL A 294 -7.22 16.37 2.17
CA VAL A 294 -8.01 15.62 3.15
C VAL A 294 -7.03 15.00 4.18
N PRO A 295 -6.29 15.83 4.95
CA PRO A 295 -5.27 15.36 5.87
C PRO A 295 -5.89 14.92 7.20
N PHE A 296 -6.86 14.05 7.16
CA PHE A 296 -7.61 13.58 8.34
C PHE A 296 -7.74 12.07 8.30
N ARG A 297 -7.57 11.43 9.46
CA ARG A 297 -7.85 10.01 9.67
C ARG A 297 -8.65 9.81 10.95
N ILE A 298 -9.67 8.95 10.91
CA ILE A 298 -10.51 8.64 12.08
C ILE A 298 -10.65 7.12 12.15
N PHE A 299 -10.24 6.52 13.29
CA PHE A 299 -10.23 5.07 13.53
C PHE A 299 -9.50 4.25 12.46
N CYS A 300 -8.54 4.89 11.78
CA CYS A 300 -7.76 4.28 10.72
C CYS A 300 -6.38 4.94 10.63
N ARG A 301 -5.44 4.52 11.47
CA ARG A 301 -4.08 5.06 11.49
C ARG A 301 -3.30 4.66 10.24
N PRO A 302 -2.34 5.50 9.82
CA PRO A 302 -1.42 5.11 8.74
C PRO A 302 -0.58 3.91 9.17
N SER A 303 -0.36 2.98 8.25
CA SER A 303 0.43 1.79 8.56
C SER A 303 1.19 1.24 7.36
N ALA A 304 2.34 0.61 7.63
CA ALA A 304 2.96 -0.40 6.80
C ALA A 304 2.62 -1.80 7.35
N THR A 305 2.87 -2.84 6.56
CA THR A 305 2.62 -4.21 7.00
C THR A 305 3.84 -5.08 6.69
N LEU A 306 4.32 -5.80 7.70
CA LEU A 306 5.25 -6.91 7.54
C LEU A 306 4.42 -8.20 7.39
N ILE A 307 4.58 -8.87 6.26
CA ILE A 307 3.88 -10.11 5.94
C ILE A 307 4.87 -11.25 6.11
N HIS A 308 4.63 -12.10 7.09
CA HIS A 308 5.36 -13.33 7.31
C HIS A 308 4.77 -14.42 6.42
N ILE A 309 5.44 -14.74 5.32
CA ILE A 309 5.07 -15.83 4.43
C ILE A 309 5.75 -17.09 4.95
N VAL A 310 4.92 -18.05 5.37
CA VAL A 310 5.36 -19.30 5.99
C VAL A 310 4.99 -20.49 5.11
N GLU A 311 5.57 -21.63 5.42
CA GLU A 311 5.21 -22.89 4.79
C GLU A 311 3.79 -23.33 5.18
N LYS A 312 3.14 -24.00 4.26
CA LYS A 312 1.84 -24.64 4.50
C LYS A 312 2.01 -25.76 5.55
N PRO A 313 0.98 -26.03 6.37
CA PRO A 313 1.00 -27.22 7.22
C PRO A 313 1.24 -28.47 6.37
N ALA A 314 2.04 -29.40 6.87
CA ALA A 314 2.15 -30.72 6.25
C ALA A 314 0.76 -31.41 6.28
N GLU A 315 0.33 -31.97 5.14
CA GLU A 315 -0.92 -32.71 5.05
C GLU A 315 -0.90 -34.02 5.88
#